data_07f95fffe504bc911ce527dc539f6059
#
_entry.id   07f95fffe504bc911ce527dc539f6059
#
_cell.length_a   1.000
_cell.length_b   1.000
_cell.length_c   1.000
_cell.angle_alpha   90.00
_cell.angle_beta   90.00
_cell.angle_gamma   90.00
#
_symmetry.space_group_name_H-M   'P 1'
#
loop_
_entity.id
_entity.type
_entity.pdbx_description
1 polymer ?
#
loop_
_entity_poly.entity_id
_entity_poly.type
_entity_poly.pdbx_seq_one_letter_code
_entity_poly.pdbx_strand_id
1 'polypeptide(L)'
;MAEETPLRQVARVVLLDPRDRILLLHGYEPDDPSDTWWFTPGGGVEGDETREEAALRELAEETGLTDVRLGPVLWKRVCSFPFAGRRWHQDEWYYLARTTRTAVALGALTELETRSVAGLRWWTSAELSAARETVYPTRLAELLRTLLDEGPPATPVVLAPEIV
;
A
#
# COMPACT_ATOMS: atom_id res chain seq x y z
N MET A 1 -14.40 -22.02 -22.43
CA MET A 1 -13.15 -21.69 -21.71
C MET A 1 -13.40 -20.43 -20.88
N ALA A 2 -13.08 -20.49 -19.60
CA ALA A 2 -13.12 -19.28 -18.79
C ALA A 2 -11.91 -18.40 -19.20
N GLU A 3 -12.16 -17.16 -19.56
CA GLU A 3 -11.08 -16.20 -19.74
C GLU A 3 -10.47 -15.90 -18.38
N GLU A 4 -9.15 -16.02 -18.27
CA GLU A 4 -8.45 -15.60 -17.06
C GLU A 4 -8.56 -14.09 -16.96
N THR A 5 -9.05 -13.61 -15.80
CA THR A 5 -9.07 -12.17 -15.52
C THR A 5 -7.62 -11.71 -15.38
N PRO A 6 -7.16 -10.75 -16.20
CA PRO A 6 -5.79 -10.27 -16.09
C PRO A 6 -5.55 -9.60 -14.73
N LEU A 7 -4.36 -9.81 -14.18
CA LEU A 7 -3.94 -9.15 -12.95
C LEU A 7 -3.73 -7.65 -13.21
N ARG A 8 -4.35 -6.82 -12.39
CA ARG A 8 -4.12 -5.38 -12.42
C ARG A 8 -2.73 -5.10 -11.83
N GLN A 9 -1.90 -4.39 -12.57
CA GLN A 9 -0.58 -3.98 -12.09
C GLN A 9 -0.73 -2.82 -11.10
N VAL A 10 -0.19 -3.00 -9.91
CA VAL A 10 -0.29 -2.03 -8.81
C VAL A 10 1.09 -1.74 -8.24
N ALA A 11 1.36 -0.48 -7.97
CA ALA A 11 2.55 -0.04 -7.27
C ALA A 11 2.18 0.48 -5.89
N ARG A 12 2.87 -0.01 -4.85
CA ARG A 12 2.68 0.39 -3.46
C ARG A 12 3.95 1.02 -2.92
N VAL A 13 3.83 1.90 -1.95
CA VAL A 13 4.96 2.59 -1.33
C VAL A 13 5.05 2.25 0.15
N VAL A 14 6.18 1.69 0.55
CA VAL A 14 6.55 1.52 1.96
C VAL A 14 7.28 2.81 2.34
N LEU A 15 6.51 3.80 2.80
CA LEU A 15 7.01 5.13 3.12
C LEU A 15 7.37 5.20 4.60
N LEU A 16 8.65 5.42 4.89
CA LEU A 16 9.17 5.54 6.25
C LEU A 16 9.51 6.99 6.57
N ASP A 17 9.20 7.41 7.80
CA ASP A 17 9.58 8.71 8.33
C ASP A 17 10.93 8.62 9.09
N PRO A 18 11.46 9.75 9.62
CA PRO A 18 12.75 9.72 10.35
C PRO A 18 12.76 8.87 11.63
N ARG A 19 11.58 8.46 12.13
CA ARG A 19 11.43 7.60 13.29
C ARG A 19 11.16 6.14 12.93
N ASP A 20 11.38 5.76 11.66
CA ASP A 20 11.11 4.42 11.14
C ASP A 20 9.64 3.97 11.27
N ARG A 21 8.72 4.93 11.23
CA ARG A 21 7.29 4.65 11.16
C ARG A 21 6.85 4.55 9.71
N ILE A 22 5.93 3.63 9.44
CA ILE A 22 5.34 3.46 8.10
C ILE A 22 4.02 4.19 8.02
N LEU A 23 3.77 4.83 6.87
CA LEU A 23 2.49 5.48 6.59
C LEU A 23 1.48 4.47 6.02
N LEU A 24 0.31 4.39 6.63
CA LEU A 24 -0.79 3.60 6.12
C LEU A 24 -2.05 4.45 5.96
N LEU A 25 -2.87 4.07 4.97
CA LEU A 25 -4.20 4.62 4.77
C LEU A 25 -5.22 3.71 5.45
N HIS A 26 -6.26 4.32 6.03
CA HIS A 26 -7.37 3.60 6.64
C HIS A 26 -8.52 3.49 5.64
N GLY A 27 -8.77 2.27 5.16
CA GLY A 27 -9.81 1.99 4.21
C GLY A 27 -11.05 1.39 4.84
N TYR A 28 -12.17 1.52 4.15
CA TYR A 28 -13.42 0.85 4.52
C TYR A 28 -14.22 0.49 3.27
N GLU A 29 -15.02 -0.56 3.38
CA GLU A 29 -15.90 -0.98 2.29
C GLU A 29 -17.01 0.06 2.12
N PRO A 30 -17.20 0.67 0.93
CA PRO A 30 -18.26 1.68 0.73
C PRO A 30 -19.66 1.16 1.07
N ASP A 31 -19.91 -0.14 0.84
CA ASP A 31 -21.20 -0.78 1.08
C ASP A 31 -21.37 -1.26 2.51
N ASP A 32 -20.30 -1.30 3.30
CA ASP A 32 -20.29 -1.66 4.71
C ASP A 32 -19.16 -0.92 5.44
N PRO A 33 -19.39 0.31 5.90
CA PRO A 33 -18.34 1.12 6.54
C PRO A 33 -17.78 0.55 7.85
N SER A 34 -18.37 -0.50 8.40
CA SER A 34 -17.81 -1.20 9.55
C SER A 34 -16.69 -2.18 9.18
N ASP A 35 -16.59 -2.55 7.91
CA ASP A 35 -15.53 -3.39 7.38
C ASP A 35 -14.33 -2.49 7.01
N THR A 36 -13.31 -2.47 7.86
CA THR A 36 -12.16 -1.56 7.77
C THR A 36 -10.84 -2.32 7.72
N TRP A 37 -9.85 -1.69 7.12
CA TRP A 37 -8.47 -2.21 7.06
C TRP A 37 -7.47 -1.07 6.85
N TRP A 38 -6.20 -1.38 7.09
CA TRP A 38 -5.08 -0.47 6.82
C TRP A 38 -4.25 -1.01 5.66
N PHE A 39 -3.76 -0.12 4.81
CA PHE A 39 -2.96 -0.50 3.64
C PHE A 39 -1.96 0.60 3.27
N THR A 40 -0.94 0.21 2.50
CA THR A 40 0.09 1.14 2.04
C THR A 40 -0.42 2.06 0.93
N PRO A 41 0.12 3.30 0.82
CA PRO A 41 -0.17 4.17 -0.32
C PRO A 41 0.16 3.47 -1.64
N GLY A 42 -0.54 3.82 -2.69
CA GLY A 42 -0.32 3.28 -4.01
C GLY A 42 -1.60 3.06 -4.77
N GLY A 43 -1.48 2.51 -5.97
CA GLY A 43 -2.60 2.22 -6.83
C GLY A 43 -2.19 1.62 -8.15
N GLY A 44 -3.17 1.51 -9.05
CA GLY A 44 -2.97 0.88 -10.35
C GLY A 44 -2.16 1.72 -11.31
N VAL A 45 -1.39 1.04 -12.13
CA VAL A 45 -0.68 1.64 -13.27
C VAL A 45 -1.72 2.09 -14.30
N GLU A 46 -1.57 3.30 -14.80
CA GLU A 46 -2.47 3.88 -15.81
C GLU A 46 -1.72 4.09 -17.13
N GLY A 47 -2.38 3.71 -18.24
CA GLY A 47 -1.84 3.93 -19.58
C GLY A 47 -0.42 3.37 -19.74
N ASP A 48 0.48 4.24 -20.18
CA ASP A 48 1.88 3.87 -20.44
C ASP A 48 2.80 4.14 -19.26
N GLU A 49 2.25 4.40 -18.06
CA GLU A 49 3.07 4.59 -16.87
C GLU A 49 3.92 3.38 -16.56
N THR A 50 5.13 3.62 -16.07
CA THR A 50 5.88 2.59 -15.35
C THR A 50 5.28 2.41 -13.96
N ARG A 51 5.61 1.32 -13.27
CA ARG A 51 5.18 1.13 -11.88
C ARG A 51 5.73 2.22 -10.97
N GLU A 52 6.97 2.66 -11.22
CA GLU A 52 7.61 3.74 -10.46
C GLU A 52 6.85 5.06 -10.62
N GLU A 53 6.46 5.39 -11.85
CA GLU A 53 5.66 6.59 -12.12
C GLU A 53 4.29 6.52 -11.44
N ALA A 54 3.64 5.35 -11.48
CA ALA A 54 2.38 5.13 -10.81
C ALA A 54 2.52 5.28 -9.29
N ALA A 55 3.58 4.72 -8.70
CA ALA A 55 3.85 4.83 -7.26
C ALA A 55 3.98 6.29 -6.82
N LEU A 56 4.75 7.08 -7.55
CA LEU A 56 4.96 8.50 -7.23
C LEU A 56 3.70 9.33 -7.43
N ARG A 57 2.95 9.07 -8.50
CA ARG A 57 1.68 9.75 -8.76
C ARG A 57 0.67 9.48 -7.66
N GLU A 58 0.48 8.22 -7.33
CA GLU A 58 -0.47 7.81 -6.28
C GLU A 58 -0.08 8.39 -4.91
N LEU A 59 1.21 8.37 -4.58
CA LEU A 59 1.69 8.94 -3.33
C LEU A 59 1.40 10.44 -3.26
N ALA A 60 1.65 11.17 -4.35
CA ALA A 60 1.36 12.60 -4.42
C ALA A 60 -0.14 12.88 -4.28
N GLU A 61 -0.98 12.11 -4.98
CA GLU A 61 -2.45 12.25 -4.91
C GLU A 61 -3.00 11.96 -3.52
N GLU A 62 -2.49 10.91 -2.87
CA GLU A 62 -3.01 10.44 -1.59
C GLU A 62 -2.47 11.24 -0.39
N THR A 63 -1.24 11.73 -0.46
CA THR A 63 -0.54 12.34 0.69
C THR A 63 -0.06 13.77 0.48
N GLY A 64 -0.05 14.25 -0.75
CA GLY A 64 0.52 15.56 -1.11
C GLY A 64 2.05 15.58 -1.20
N LEU A 65 2.73 14.45 -1.00
CA LEU A 65 4.19 14.38 -1.09
C LEU A 65 4.65 14.25 -2.54
N THR A 66 5.46 15.20 -3.00
CA THR A 66 5.94 15.28 -4.39
C THR A 66 7.47 15.17 -4.53
N ASP A 67 8.19 15.26 -3.42
CA ASP A 67 9.65 15.28 -3.36
C ASP A 67 10.25 13.96 -2.84
N VAL A 68 9.52 12.87 -2.98
CA VAL A 68 9.95 11.55 -2.52
C VAL A 68 10.70 10.83 -3.64
N ARG A 69 11.84 10.24 -3.29
CA ARG A 69 12.61 9.38 -4.20
C ARG A 69 12.32 7.93 -3.88
N LEU A 70 11.94 7.14 -4.89
CA LEU A 70 11.74 5.72 -4.73
C LEU A 70 13.08 4.98 -4.61
N GLY A 71 13.12 4.04 -3.70
CA GLY A 71 14.17 3.06 -3.55
C GLY A 71 13.83 1.75 -4.26
N PRO A 72 14.44 0.64 -3.82
CA PRO A 72 14.24 -0.67 -4.47
C PRO A 72 12.86 -1.25 -4.22
N VAL A 73 12.48 -2.22 -5.07
CA VAL A 73 11.32 -3.07 -4.82
C VAL A 73 11.67 -4.02 -3.68
N LEU A 74 10.86 -3.99 -2.63
CA LEU A 74 11.06 -4.81 -1.45
C LEU A 74 10.35 -6.15 -1.56
N TRP A 75 9.08 -6.10 -1.93
CA TRP A 75 8.17 -7.25 -1.92
C TRP A 75 7.27 -7.24 -3.16
N LYS A 76 6.84 -8.43 -3.55
CA LYS A 76 5.85 -8.65 -4.60
C LYS A 76 4.74 -9.52 -4.06
N ARG A 77 3.49 -9.16 -4.32
CA ARG A 77 2.33 -9.84 -3.78
C ARG A 77 1.22 -9.95 -4.83
N VAL A 78 0.67 -11.14 -4.99
CA VAL A 78 -0.56 -11.34 -5.77
C VAL A 78 -1.71 -11.45 -4.78
N CYS A 79 -2.79 -10.72 -5.02
CA CYS A 79 -3.97 -10.77 -4.15
C CYS A 79 -5.27 -10.70 -4.95
N SER A 80 -6.32 -11.23 -4.33
CA SER A 80 -7.67 -11.20 -4.86
C SER A 80 -8.64 -10.97 -3.71
N PHE A 81 -9.53 -9.98 -3.88
CA PHE A 81 -10.45 -9.57 -2.82
C PHE A 81 -11.71 -8.92 -3.40
N PRO A 82 -12.85 -9.01 -2.69
CA PRO A 82 -14.04 -8.26 -3.03
C PRO A 82 -13.92 -6.82 -2.51
N PHE A 83 -14.29 -5.85 -3.32
CA PHE A 83 -14.33 -4.46 -2.92
C PHE A 83 -15.24 -3.67 -3.86
N ALA A 84 -16.09 -2.82 -3.31
CA ALA A 84 -16.99 -1.94 -4.05
C ALA A 84 -17.82 -2.68 -5.11
N GLY A 85 -18.37 -3.84 -4.74
CA GLY A 85 -19.28 -4.62 -5.57
C GLY A 85 -18.63 -5.46 -6.66
N ARG A 86 -17.31 -5.57 -6.68
CA ARG A 86 -16.59 -6.39 -7.67
C ARG A 86 -15.41 -7.11 -7.02
N ARG A 87 -14.88 -8.11 -7.73
CA ARG A 87 -13.65 -8.79 -7.33
C ARG A 87 -12.46 -8.19 -8.05
N TRP A 88 -11.44 -7.86 -7.29
CA TRP A 88 -10.18 -7.30 -7.78
C TRP A 88 -9.10 -8.38 -7.76
N HIS A 89 -8.28 -8.43 -8.81
CA HIS A 89 -7.11 -9.30 -8.90
C HIS A 89 -5.91 -8.40 -9.16
N GLN A 90 -4.92 -8.42 -8.27
CA GLN A 90 -3.80 -7.48 -8.32
C GLN A 90 -2.45 -8.16 -8.21
N ASP A 91 -1.48 -7.64 -8.97
CA ASP A 91 -0.07 -7.92 -8.87
C ASP A 91 0.59 -6.66 -8.31
N GLU A 92 0.95 -6.69 -7.03
CA GLU A 92 1.45 -5.53 -6.29
C GLU A 92 2.95 -5.61 -6.09
N TRP A 93 3.64 -4.51 -6.41
CA TRP A 93 5.05 -4.32 -6.12
C TRP A 93 5.20 -3.21 -5.08
N TYR A 94 5.96 -3.48 -4.02
CA TYR A 94 6.16 -2.58 -2.90
C TYR A 94 7.54 -1.93 -2.97
N TYR A 95 7.56 -0.61 -3.10
CA TYR A 95 8.79 0.20 -3.20
C TYR A 95 9.11 0.85 -1.87
N LEU A 96 10.38 0.81 -1.47
CA LEU A 96 10.84 1.56 -0.30
C LEU A 96 10.96 3.04 -0.65
N ALA A 97 10.53 3.90 0.26
CA ALA A 97 10.76 5.34 0.17
C ALA A 97 10.90 5.93 1.57
N ARG A 98 11.59 7.04 1.68
CA ARG A 98 11.75 7.76 2.94
C ARG A 98 11.37 9.22 2.75
N THR A 99 10.81 9.81 3.79
CA THR A 99 10.49 11.24 3.83
C THR A 99 10.94 11.84 5.15
N THR A 100 11.29 13.14 5.11
CA THR A 100 11.54 13.91 6.33
C THR A 100 10.28 14.64 6.79
N ARG A 101 9.23 14.62 5.98
CA ARG A 101 7.94 15.28 6.27
C ARG A 101 6.99 14.29 6.93
N THR A 102 6.65 14.56 8.19
CA THR A 102 5.67 13.75 8.93
C THR A 102 4.26 14.31 8.86
N ALA A 103 4.12 15.60 8.52
CA ALA A 103 2.82 16.24 8.37
C ALA A 103 2.26 15.93 6.97
N VAL A 104 1.45 14.88 6.89
CA VAL A 104 0.76 14.45 5.66
C VAL A 104 -0.74 14.55 5.87
N ALA A 105 -1.47 14.75 4.77
CA ALA A 105 -2.92 14.78 4.78
C ALA A 105 -3.45 14.18 3.47
N LEU A 106 -4.66 13.62 3.53
CA LEU A 106 -5.31 13.12 2.33
C LEU A 106 -5.39 14.23 1.28
N GLY A 107 -4.93 13.93 0.08
CA GLY A 107 -4.88 14.87 -1.04
C GLY A 107 -6.03 14.71 -2.02
N ALA A 108 -5.72 14.76 -3.32
CA ALA A 108 -6.71 14.64 -4.39
C ALA A 108 -7.12 13.18 -4.58
N LEU A 109 -8.17 12.76 -3.88
CA LEU A 109 -8.72 11.41 -3.97
C LEU A 109 -9.67 11.28 -5.16
N THR A 110 -9.70 10.08 -5.75
CA THR A 110 -10.74 9.72 -6.72
C THR A 110 -12.11 9.68 -6.01
N GLU A 111 -13.20 9.62 -6.77
CA GLU A 111 -14.54 9.50 -6.20
C GLU A 111 -14.68 8.25 -5.34
N LEU A 112 -14.15 7.10 -5.80
CA LEU A 112 -14.19 5.86 -5.05
C LEU A 112 -13.36 5.96 -3.76
N GLU A 113 -12.16 6.53 -3.82
CA GLU A 113 -11.30 6.72 -2.65
C GLU A 113 -11.95 7.64 -1.61
N THR A 114 -12.62 8.71 -2.06
CA THR A 114 -13.37 9.61 -1.17
C THR A 114 -14.44 8.85 -0.36
N ARG A 115 -15.01 7.79 -0.94
CA ARG A 115 -16.02 6.96 -0.30
C ARG A 115 -15.47 5.77 0.46
N SER A 116 -14.15 5.53 0.41
CA SER A 116 -13.54 4.32 0.96
C SER A 116 -12.25 4.55 1.77
N VAL A 117 -11.78 5.80 1.87
CA VAL A 117 -10.58 6.13 2.65
C VAL A 117 -10.95 7.15 3.73
N ALA A 118 -10.73 6.77 5.00
CA ALA A 118 -11.12 7.58 6.16
C ALA A 118 -9.95 8.39 6.74
N GLY A 119 -8.70 8.03 6.46
CA GLY A 119 -7.58 8.76 7.05
C GLY A 119 -6.23 8.14 6.77
N LEU A 120 -5.22 8.75 7.39
CA LEU A 120 -3.81 8.36 7.33
C LEU A 120 -3.28 8.22 8.76
N ARG A 121 -2.32 7.31 8.96
CA ARG A 121 -1.63 7.18 10.24
C ARG A 121 -0.23 6.64 10.03
N TRP A 122 0.71 7.17 10.81
CA TRP A 122 2.05 6.62 10.94
C TRP A 122 2.06 5.52 12.02
N TRP A 123 2.66 4.38 11.68
CA TRP A 123 2.70 3.20 12.54
C TRP A 123 4.14 2.77 12.82
N THR A 124 4.44 2.45 14.07
CA THR A 124 5.67 1.70 14.39
C THR A 124 5.46 0.22 14.14
N SER A 125 6.55 -0.55 14.01
CA SER A 125 6.47 -2.00 13.89
C SER A 125 5.79 -2.65 15.11
N ALA A 126 6.02 -2.10 16.30
CA ALA A 126 5.39 -2.56 17.53
C ALA A 126 3.88 -2.34 17.52
N GLU A 127 3.43 -1.17 17.06
CA GLU A 127 2.01 -0.86 16.92
C GLU A 127 1.33 -1.79 15.91
N LEU A 128 2.00 -2.09 14.80
CA LEU A 128 1.49 -3.05 13.81
C LEU A 128 1.35 -4.45 14.40
N SER A 129 2.32 -4.90 15.19
CA SER A 129 2.26 -6.21 15.86
C SER A 129 1.10 -6.31 16.85
N ALA A 130 0.71 -5.19 17.46
CA ALA A 130 -0.39 -5.10 18.41
C ALA A 130 -1.73 -4.73 17.77
N ALA A 131 -1.77 -4.47 16.46
CA ALA A 131 -2.97 -4.02 15.78
C ALA A 131 -4.08 -5.07 15.84
N ARG A 132 -5.29 -4.60 16.15
CA ARG A 132 -6.50 -5.43 16.17
C ARG A 132 -7.27 -5.37 14.86
N GLU A 133 -7.07 -4.31 14.10
CA GLU A 133 -7.63 -4.14 12.77
C GLU A 133 -6.81 -4.90 11.74
N THR A 134 -7.44 -5.28 10.63
CA THR A 134 -6.74 -5.91 9.52
C THR A 134 -5.76 -4.94 8.88
N VAL A 135 -4.56 -5.42 8.59
CA VAL A 135 -3.50 -4.68 7.90
C VAL A 135 -3.05 -5.51 6.70
N TYR A 136 -2.90 -4.87 5.54
CA TYR A 136 -2.39 -5.53 4.33
C TYR A 136 -1.05 -4.94 3.91
N PRO A 137 -0.07 -5.77 3.53
CA PRO A 137 -0.12 -7.23 3.52
C PRO A 137 -0.22 -7.79 4.95
N THR A 138 -0.80 -8.96 5.13
CA THR A 138 -1.12 -9.50 6.46
C THR A 138 0.10 -9.69 7.36
N ARG A 139 1.30 -9.86 6.76
CA ARG A 139 2.57 -10.00 7.50
C ARG A 139 3.36 -8.70 7.59
N LEU A 140 2.71 -7.54 7.42
CA LEU A 140 3.42 -6.27 7.36
C LEU A 140 4.26 -5.98 8.61
N ALA A 141 3.77 -6.29 9.79
CA ALA A 141 4.51 -6.07 11.04
C ALA A 141 5.87 -6.79 11.02
N GLU A 142 5.86 -8.05 10.61
CA GLU A 142 7.04 -8.91 10.51
C GLU A 142 7.98 -8.44 9.40
N LEU A 143 7.41 -8.13 8.23
CA LEU A 143 8.16 -7.61 7.09
C LEU A 143 8.84 -6.28 7.41
N LEU A 144 8.14 -5.37 8.08
CA LEU A 144 8.71 -4.09 8.49
C LEU A 144 9.84 -4.29 9.49
N ARG A 145 9.66 -5.17 10.47
CA ARG A 145 10.71 -5.46 11.46
C ARG A 145 11.99 -5.97 10.77
N THR A 146 11.84 -6.91 9.84
CA THR A 146 12.97 -7.44 9.08
C THR A 146 13.64 -6.33 8.25
N LEU A 147 12.86 -5.48 7.61
CA LEU A 147 13.38 -4.35 6.83
C LEU A 147 14.21 -3.39 7.69
N LEU A 148 13.70 -3.06 8.87
CA LEU A 148 14.39 -2.14 9.79
C LEU A 148 15.66 -2.75 10.38
N ASP A 149 15.66 -4.05 10.65
CA ASP A 149 16.80 -4.74 11.26
C ASP A 149 17.90 -5.09 10.24
N GLU A 150 17.51 -5.46 9.03
CA GLU A 150 18.43 -6.02 8.02
C GLU A 150 18.62 -5.13 6.80
N GLY A 151 17.79 -4.12 6.62
CA GLY A 151 17.76 -3.29 5.40
C GLY A 151 17.03 -3.97 4.25
N PRO A 152 17.00 -3.32 3.07
CA PRO A 152 16.33 -3.86 1.90
C PRO A 152 16.91 -5.20 1.46
N PRO A 153 16.07 -6.17 1.04
CA PRO A 153 16.56 -7.45 0.55
C PRO A 153 17.35 -7.27 -0.77
N ALA A 154 18.31 -8.15 -1.03
CA ALA A 154 19.10 -8.12 -2.27
C ALA A 154 18.23 -8.30 -3.52
N THR A 155 17.19 -9.10 -3.41
CA THR A 155 16.17 -9.29 -4.45
C THR A 155 14.77 -9.18 -3.80
N PRO A 156 13.73 -8.76 -4.55
CA PRO A 156 12.40 -8.66 -3.98
C PRO A 156 11.92 -9.99 -3.41
N VAL A 157 11.30 -9.93 -2.24
CA VAL A 157 10.69 -11.09 -1.60
C VAL A 157 9.32 -11.34 -2.20
N VAL A 158 9.08 -12.53 -2.74
CA VAL A 158 7.77 -12.92 -3.25
C VAL A 158 6.93 -13.44 -2.09
N LEU A 159 5.88 -12.71 -1.74
CA LEU A 159 4.98 -13.06 -0.65
C LEU A 159 3.98 -14.13 -1.11
N ALA A 160 3.46 -14.91 -0.15
CA ALA A 160 2.40 -15.86 -0.45
C ALA A 160 1.17 -15.11 -0.97
N PRO A 161 0.45 -15.64 -1.99
CA PRO A 161 -0.77 -15.01 -2.48
C PRO A 161 -1.82 -14.88 -1.36
N GLU A 162 -2.53 -13.76 -1.36
CA GLU A 162 -3.61 -13.51 -0.40
C GLU A 162 -4.94 -13.45 -1.15
N ILE A 163 -5.78 -14.45 -0.90
CA ILE A 163 -7.12 -14.55 -1.50
C ILE A 163 -8.13 -14.49 -0.37
N VAL A 164 -9.02 -13.52 -0.46
CA VAL A 164 -10.03 -13.28 0.56
C VAL A 164 -11.43 -13.61 0.07
#